data_3ac0ebb9d9b27c137736b63c8fdc38a1
#
_entry.id   3ac0ebb9d9b27c137736b63c8fdc38a1
#
_cell.length_a   1.000
_cell.length_b   1.000
_cell.length_c   1.000
_cell.angle_alpha   90.00
_cell.angle_beta   90.00
_cell.angle_gamma   90.00
#
_symmetry.space_group_name_H-M   'P 1'
#
loop_
_entity.id
_entity.type
_entity.pdbx_description
1 polymer ?
#
loop_
_entity_poly.entity_id
_entity_poly.type
_entity_poly.pdbx_seq_one_letter_code
_entity_poly.pdbx_strand_id
1 'polypeptide(L)'
;MEFLVRTENLLPNDTPEELRDELRKGERERAMELREQGILKRLWRVPGRNATIGLYEADDPAALHDALVSLPMWKWMDVRVEALATHPQEKQQRLS
;
A
#
# COMPACT_ATOMS: atom_id res chain seq x y z
N MET A 1 -9.87 2.79 10.49
CA MET A 1 -8.63 2.17 11.01
C MET A 1 -7.49 2.44 10.05
N GLU A 2 -6.35 2.76 10.61
CA GLU A 2 -5.14 2.95 9.81
C GLU A 2 -4.27 1.72 9.83
N PHE A 3 -3.59 1.47 8.70
CA PHE A 3 -2.71 0.33 8.51
C PHE A 3 -1.42 0.79 7.85
N LEU A 4 -0.30 0.31 8.35
CA LEU A 4 0.99 0.46 7.67
C LEU A 4 1.22 -0.80 6.85
N VAL A 5 1.38 -0.64 5.54
CA VAL A 5 1.48 -1.76 4.61
C VAL A 5 2.81 -1.70 3.89
N ARG A 6 3.64 -2.71 4.09
CA ARG A 6 4.90 -2.87 3.37
C ARG A 6 4.69 -3.86 2.24
N THR A 7 5.02 -3.44 1.01
CA THR A 7 4.97 -4.32 -0.16
C THR A 7 6.33 -4.44 -0.79
N GLU A 8 6.72 -5.65 -1.18
CA GLU A 8 7.92 -5.89 -1.96
C GLU A 8 7.51 -6.51 -3.28
N ASN A 9 8.02 -5.95 -4.38
CA ASN A 9 7.70 -6.44 -5.71
C ASN A 9 8.61 -7.60 -6.07
N LEU A 10 8.01 -8.77 -6.29
CA LEU A 10 8.70 -10.02 -6.64
C LEU A 10 8.42 -10.43 -8.09
N LEU A 11 8.07 -9.49 -8.95
CA LEU A 11 7.85 -9.79 -10.37
C LEU A 11 9.13 -10.40 -10.96
N PRO A 12 9.05 -11.57 -11.65
CA PRO A 12 10.23 -12.20 -12.21
C PRO A 12 11.00 -11.29 -13.15
N ASN A 13 12.33 -11.36 -13.09
CA ASN A 13 13.21 -10.52 -13.92
C ASN A 13 13.06 -10.78 -15.41
N ASP A 14 12.64 -11.98 -15.78
CA ASP A 14 12.43 -12.38 -17.18
C ASP A 14 11.03 -12.05 -17.70
N THR A 15 10.24 -11.32 -16.93
CA THR A 15 8.93 -10.85 -17.38
C THR A 15 9.11 -9.96 -18.60
N PRO A 16 8.35 -10.20 -19.71
CA PRO A 16 8.45 -9.35 -20.90
C PRO A 16 8.23 -7.88 -20.55
N GLU A 17 9.02 -7.01 -21.18
CA GLU A 17 9.00 -5.57 -20.89
C GLU A 17 7.62 -4.96 -21.12
N GLU A 18 6.92 -5.36 -22.17
CA GLU A 18 5.58 -4.85 -22.45
C GLU A 18 4.60 -5.18 -21.34
N LEU A 19 4.65 -6.40 -20.83
CA LEU A 19 3.79 -6.81 -19.73
C LEU A 19 4.14 -6.06 -18.45
N ARG A 20 5.44 -5.91 -18.19
CA ARG A 20 5.93 -5.15 -17.05
C ARG A 20 5.42 -3.71 -17.04
N ASP A 21 5.49 -3.07 -18.22
CA ASP A 21 5.05 -1.68 -18.38
C ASP A 21 3.53 -1.56 -18.20
N GLU A 22 2.76 -2.49 -18.74
CA GLU A 22 1.30 -2.54 -18.53
C GLU A 22 0.94 -2.68 -17.06
N LEU A 23 1.61 -3.60 -16.37
CA LEU A 23 1.36 -3.83 -14.94
C LEU A 23 1.68 -2.59 -14.12
N ARG A 24 2.80 -1.93 -14.40
CA ARG A 24 3.18 -0.70 -13.71
C ARG A 24 2.21 0.42 -13.95
N LYS A 25 1.74 0.56 -15.17
CA LYS A 25 0.74 1.57 -15.52
C LYS A 25 -0.56 1.33 -14.78
N GLY A 26 -1.07 0.09 -14.83
CA GLY A 26 -2.29 -0.28 -14.12
C GLY A 26 -2.16 -0.10 -12.62
N GLU A 27 -0.99 -0.43 -12.06
CA GLU A 27 -0.69 -0.26 -10.64
C GLU A 27 -0.79 1.22 -10.23
N ARG A 28 -0.18 2.12 -11.01
CA ARG A 28 -0.24 3.56 -10.74
C ARG A 28 -1.66 4.08 -10.83
N GLU A 29 -2.41 3.67 -11.85
CA GLU A 29 -3.79 4.10 -12.03
C GLU A 29 -4.66 3.65 -10.85
N ARG A 30 -4.53 2.40 -10.43
CA ARG A 30 -5.31 1.89 -9.31
C ARG A 30 -4.91 2.56 -7.99
N ALA A 31 -3.62 2.80 -7.79
CA ALA A 31 -3.14 3.51 -6.60
C ALA A 31 -3.73 4.92 -6.53
N MET A 32 -3.83 5.62 -7.67
CA MET A 32 -4.44 6.94 -7.72
C MET A 32 -5.92 6.89 -7.39
N GLU A 33 -6.65 5.88 -7.86
CA GLU A 33 -8.05 5.69 -7.48
C GLU A 33 -8.21 5.48 -5.98
N LEU A 34 -7.33 4.66 -5.38
CA LEU A 34 -7.34 4.43 -3.94
C LEU A 34 -7.03 5.71 -3.17
N ARG A 35 -6.17 6.58 -3.70
CA ARG A 35 -5.92 7.90 -3.10
C ARG A 35 -7.16 8.78 -3.16
N GLU A 36 -7.82 8.83 -4.29
CA GLU A 36 -9.04 9.62 -4.46
C GLU A 36 -10.15 9.18 -3.53
N GLN A 37 -10.22 7.87 -3.28
CA GLN A 37 -11.19 7.29 -2.34
C GLN A 37 -10.80 7.46 -0.87
N GLY A 38 -9.61 8.01 -0.60
CA GLY A 38 -9.12 8.20 0.76
C GLY A 38 -8.59 6.93 1.43
N ILE A 39 -8.39 5.86 0.65
CA ILE A 39 -7.90 4.58 1.16
C ILE A 39 -6.38 4.59 1.26
N LEU A 40 -5.69 5.01 0.20
CA LEU A 40 -4.22 5.18 0.24
C LEU A 40 -3.92 6.62 0.60
N LYS A 41 -3.36 6.84 1.79
CA LYS A 41 -3.12 8.20 2.30
C LYS A 41 -1.71 8.69 2.03
N ARG A 42 -0.70 7.85 2.21
CA ARG A 42 0.70 8.19 1.97
C ARG A 42 1.46 6.99 1.46
N LEU A 43 2.53 7.25 0.72
CA LEU A 43 3.35 6.20 0.15
C LEU A 43 4.82 6.62 0.20
N TRP A 44 5.69 5.70 0.63
CA TRP A 44 7.14 5.91 0.69
C TRP A 44 7.84 4.77 -0.05
N ARG A 45 8.97 5.11 -0.68
CA ARG A 45 9.88 4.10 -1.21
C ARG A 45 10.84 3.66 -0.11
N VAL A 46 11.13 2.37 -0.05
CA VAL A 46 12.18 1.86 0.84
C VAL A 46 13.50 1.96 0.09
N PRO A 47 14.45 2.81 0.55
CA PRO A 47 15.72 2.99 -0.16
C PRO A 47 16.49 1.67 -0.32
N GLY A 48 17.01 1.45 -1.51
CA GLY A 48 17.83 0.28 -1.80
C GLY A 48 17.07 -1.02 -2.04
N ARG A 49 15.73 -0.97 -2.03
CA ARG A 49 14.91 -2.16 -2.23
C ARG A 49 13.78 -1.86 -3.24
N ASN A 50 13.25 -2.92 -3.84
CA ASN A 50 12.07 -2.81 -4.69
C ASN A 50 10.80 -2.95 -3.85
N ALA A 51 10.68 -2.08 -2.86
CA ALA A 51 9.65 -2.14 -1.84
C ALA A 51 9.10 -0.76 -1.53
N THR A 52 7.85 -0.73 -1.07
CA THR A 52 7.19 0.50 -0.63
C THR A 52 6.54 0.30 0.73
N ILE A 53 6.31 1.41 1.43
CA ILE A 53 5.50 1.43 2.64
C ILE A 53 4.36 2.41 2.38
N GLY A 54 3.13 1.95 2.61
CA GLY A 54 1.94 2.78 2.43
C GLY A 54 1.16 2.92 3.72
N LEU A 55 0.59 4.10 3.94
CA LEU A 55 -0.39 4.34 4.99
C LEU A 55 -1.77 4.24 4.37
N TYR A 56 -2.54 3.27 4.83
CA TYR A 56 -3.89 2.98 4.32
C TYR A 56 -4.93 3.23 5.40
N GLU A 57 -6.11 3.67 4.96
CA GLU A 57 -7.29 3.83 5.81
C GLU A 57 -8.39 2.91 5.28
N ALA A 58 -8.95 2.08 6.16
CA ALA A 58 -10.05 1.19 5.81
C ALA A 58 -10.92 0.95 7.05
N ASP A 59 -12.17 0.56 6.86
CA ASP A 59 -13.09 0.34 7.98
C ASP A 59 -12.66 -0.84 8.85
N ASP A 60 -12.09 -1.86 8.22
CA ASP A 60 -11.63 -3.08 8.91
C ASP A 60 -10.56 -3.78 8.06
N PRO A 61 -9.93 -4.84 8.60
CA PRO A 61 -8.92 -5.60 7.85
C PRO A 61 -9.43 -6.22 6.55
N ALA A 62 -10.69 -6.62 6.49
CA ALA A 62 -11.25 -7.21 5.27
C ALA A 62 -11.35 -6.18 4.15
N ALA A 63 -11.76 -4.95 4.47
CA ALA A 63 -11.81 -3.86 3.50
C ALA A 63 -10.41 -3.51 2.99
N LEU A 64 -9.40 -3.52 3.87
CA LEU A 64 -8.01 -3.34 3.46
C LEU A 64 -7.56 -4.44 2.50
N HIS A 65 -7.88 -5.69 2.83
CA HIS A 65 -7.54 -6.83 1.98
C HIS A 65 -8.11 -6.66 0.57
N ASP A 66 -9.37 -6.28 0.47
CA ASP A 66 -10.02 -6.05 -0.82
C ASP A 66 -9.32 -4.96 -1.63
N ALA A 67 -8.91 -3.88 -0.97
CA ALA A 67 -8.18 -2.81 -1.64
C ALA A 67 -6.83 -3.30 -2.17
N LEU A 68 -6.08 -4.07 -1.37
CA LEU A 68 -4.78 -4.59 -1.77
C LEU A 68 -4.88 -5.59 -2.92
N VAL A 69 -5.86 -6.49 -2.87
CA VAL A 69 -6.07 -7.49 -3.91
C VAL A 69 -6.49 -6.85 -5.24
N SER A 70 -7.08 -5.65 -5.19
CA SER A 70 -7.46 -4.91 -6.39
C SER A 70 -6.27 -4.35 -7.18
N LEU A 71 -5.08 -4.35 -6.59
CA LEU A 71 -3.86 -3.88 -7.26
C LEU A 71 -3.42 -4.91 -8.32
N PRO A 72 -3.15 -4.49 -9.57
CA PRO A 72 -2.77 -5.43 -10.64
C PRO A 72 -1.56 -6.29 -10.33
N MET A 73 -0.62 -5.79 -9.53
CA MET A 73 0.60 -6.53 -9.19
C MET A 73 0.46 -7.39 -7.94
N TRP A 74 -0.73 -7.50 -7.37
CA TRP A 74 -0.99 -8.25 -6.14
C TRP A 74 -0.34 -9.64 -6.12
N LYS A 75 -0.43 -10.39 -7.23
CA LYS A 75 0.08 -11.77 -7.32
C LYS A 75 1.59 -11.88 -7.06
N TRP A 76 2.31 -10.80 -7.32
CA TRP A 76 3.77 -10.79 -7.22
C TRP A 76 4.29 -9.95 -6.05
N MET A 77 3.42 -9.60 -5.12
CA MET A 77 3.80 -8.81 -3.96
C MET A 77 3.95 -9.68 -2.73
N ASP A 78 5.05 -9.46 -1.99
CA ASP A 78 5.13 -9.88 -0.60
C ASP A 78 4.59 -8.73 0.25
N VAL A 79 3.53 -8.98 1.01
CA VAL A 79 2.80 -7.94 1.73
C VAL A 79 2.84 -8.20 3.23
N ARG A 80 3.18 -7.15 3.99
CA ARG A 80 3.14 -7.17 5.45
C ARG A 80 2.31 -6.01 5.93
N VAL A 81 1.39 -6.29 6.86
CA VAL A 81 0.43 -5.30 7.35
C VAL A 81 0.55 -5.16 8.85
N GLU A 82 0.60 -3.92 9.31
CA GLU A 82 0.49 -3.59 10.73
C GLU A 82 -0.73 -2.70 10.93
N ALA A 83 -1.63 -3.12 11.80
CA ALA A 83 -2.75 -2.27 12.21
C ALA A 83 -2.24 -1.24 13.20
N LEU A 84 -2.66 0.00 13.02
CA LEU A 84 -2.22 1.12 13.85
C LEU A 84 -3.36 1.58 14.74
N ALA A 85 -3.03 1.89 16.00
CA ALA A 85 -3.95 2.50 16.93
C ALA A 85 -3.34 3.78 17.46
N THR A 86 -4.17 4.78 17.72
CA THR A 86 -3.69 6.04 18.29
C THR A 86 -3.11 5.80 19.67
N HIS A 87 -1.87 6.18 19.87
CA HIS A 87 -1.24 6.10 21.18
C HIS A 87 -1.85 7.15 22.11
N PRO A 88 -2.12 6.81 23.39
CA PRO A 88 -2.69 7.78 24.33
C PRO A 88 -1.89 9.07 24.45
N GLN A 89 -0.59 9.01 24.29
CA GLN A 89 0.29 10.17 24.38
C GLN A 89 0.02 11.19 23.26
N GLU A 90 -0.43 10.75 22.09
CA GLU A 90 -0.81 11.66 21.01
C GLU A 90 -1.99 12.53 21.40
N LYS A 91 -2.94 11.97 22.13
CA LYS A 91 -4.09 12.74 22.63
C LYS A 91 -3.68 13.77 23.66
N GLN A 92 -2.70 13.44 24.53
CA GLN A 92 -2.20 14.35 25.55
C GLN A 92 -1.47 15.55 24.95
N GLN A 93 -0.69 15.33 23.86
CA GLN A 93 0.01 16.41 23.18
C GLN A 93 -0.95 17.46 22.61
N ARG A 94 -2.15 17.04 22.21
CA ARG A 94 -3.15 17.97 21.67
C ARG A 94 -3.77 18.85 22.73
N LEU A 95 -3.65 18.46 23.99
CA LEU A 95 -4.23 19.18 25.12
C LEU A 95 -3.27 20.20 25.73
N SER A 96 -2.02 20.14 25.36
CA SER A 96 -0.98 21.03 25.92
C SER A 96 -0.72 22.29 25.02
#